data_957980b4e76dc0cd89ccd07dba126c9e
#
_entry.id   957980b4e76dc0cd89ccd07dba126c9e
#
_cell.length_a   1.000
_cell.length_b   1.000
_cell.length_c   1.000
_cell.angle_alpha   90.00
_cell.angle_beta   90.00
_cell.angle_gamma   90.00
#
_symmetry.space_group_name_H-M   'P 1'
#
loop_
_entity.id
_entity.type
_entity.pdbx_description
1 polymer ?
#
loop_
_entity_poly.entity_id
_entity_poly.type
_entity_poly.pdbx_seq_one_letter_code
_entity_poly.pdbx_strand_id
1 'polypeptide(L)'
;MAGGSARAADPAPGPLTIAEQGSFFVGGRDVQSDTLSTLPAYAPSGTISVDQIYVRYQIPVNAGRPPLVLIHGCCLTGKTWETTPDGRMGWDEYLVRRGFPTYVIDQAWRGRSAASPAQINAVKTGRADPNSLPAVFSAGREPAWAIFRFGPEYPKVFPGMQFPLEAQGEFWKQMVPDWSAALPVPNPTVPALSELAKRLKGAVLISHSQSGIYPFQTAALDRTGLRAIVAIEPAACPDPAKDDLAPYKDLPILVLFGDYVDASPRWAPRLKQCRSFVAAANAAGGKAELILLPEIGIHGNSHMLMQDKNSLDIADWLVGWIDKRAPGKS
;
A
#
# COMPACT_ATOMS: atom_id res chain seq x y z
N MET A 1 -34.89 -18.64 -17.49
CA MET A 1 -34.52 -17.25 -17.89
C MET A 1 -34.67 -16.38 -16.66
N ALA A 2 -33.58 -16.18 -15.94
CA ALA A 2 -33.51 -15.25 -14.80
C ALA A 2 -32.93 -13.94 -15.36
N GLY A 3 -33.78 -12.90 -15.43
CA GLY A 3 -33.41 -11.59 -15.86
C GLY A 3 -32.46 -10.95 -14.82
N GLY A 4 -31.21 -10.81 -15.14
CA GLY A 4 -30.27 -9.97 -14.37
C GLY A 4 -30.75 -8.53 -14.46
N SER A 5 -31.27 -7.99 -13.37
CA SER A 5 -31.54 -6.58 -13.22
C SER A 5 -30.20 -5.84 -13.29
N ALA A 6 -29.95 -5.12 -14.38
CA ALA A 6 -28.86 -4.17 -14.44
C ALA A 6 -29.09 -3.13 -13.31
N ARG A 7 -28.20 -3.11 -12.32
CA ARG A 7 -28.17 -2.07 -11.29
C ARG A 7 -28.03 -0.72 -12.01
N ALA A 8 -28.96 0.18 -11.81
CA ALA A 8 -28.85 1.54 -12.33
C ALA A 8 -27.52 2.12 -11.86
N ALA A 9 -26.79 2.78 -12.75
CA ALA A 9 -25.56 3.47 -12.38
C ALA A 9 -25.85 4.41 -11.21
N ASP A 10 -25.08 4.31 -10.15
CA ASP A 10 -25.23 5.25 -9.02
C ASP A 10 -25.09 6.68 -9.55
N PRO A 11 -25.96 7.61 -9.12
CA PRO A 11 -25.85 9.00 -9.57
C PRO A 11 -24.45 9.51 -9.27
N ALA A 12 -23.90 10.30 -10.20
CA ALA A 12 -22.57 10.91 -9.99
C ALA A 12 -22.51 11.56 -8.60
N PRO A 13 -21.47 11.28 -7.81
CA PRO A 13 -21.39 11.82 -6.46
C PRO A 13 -21.37 13.35 -6.53
N GLY A 14 -22.11 14.02 -5.64
CA GLY A 14 -22.11 15.46 -5.52
C GLY A 14 -20.70 16.03 -5.22
N PRO A 15 -20.53 17.35 -5.12
CA PRO A 15 -19.24 17.98 -4.85
C PRO A 15 -18.52 17.35 -3.65
N LEU A 16 -17.20 17.16 -3.75
CA LEU A 16 -16.37 16.78 -2.62
C LEU A 16 -16.07 18.02 -1.77
N THR A 17 -16.50 18.03 -0.50
CA THR A 17 -16.24 19.13 0.41
C THR A 17 -15.15 18.75 1.41
N ILE A 18 -14.03 19.44 1.34
CA ILE A 18 -12.88 19.24 2.23
C ILE A 18 -12.58 20.51 3.02
N ALA A 19 -12.14 20.35 4.26
CA ALA A 19 -11.71 21.47 5.12
C ALA A 19 -10.27 21.87 4.79
N GLU A 20 -9.41 20.86 4.46
CA GLU A 20 -7.99 21.07 4.20
C GLU A 20 -7.46 20.02 3.24
N GLN A 21 -6.47 20.40 2.44
CA GLN A 21 -5.62 19.48 1.67
C GLN A 21 -4.22 20.02 1.58
N GLY A 22 -3.26 19.11 1.39
CA GLY A 22 -1.86 19.51 1.23
C GLY A 22 -0.93 18.33 1.12
N SER A 23 0.35 18.61 1.25
CA SER A 23 1.38 17.58 1.26
C SER A 23 2.59 18.01 2.10
N PHE A 24 3.34 17.02 2.58
CA PHE A 24 4.58 17.20 3.32
C PHE A 24 5.45 15.95 3.22
N PHE A 25 6.66 16.03 3.75
CA PHE A 25 7.54 14.89 3.87
C PHE A 25 7.69 14.47 5.34
N VAL A 26 7.97 13.19 5.56
CA VAL A 26 8.22 12.60 6.89
C VAL A 26 9.46 11.73 6.82
N GLY A 27 10.24 11.72 7.90
CA GLY A 27 11.50 11.03 7.95
C GLY A 27 12.54 11.66 7.04
N GLY A 28 13.51 10.85 6.61
CA GLY A 28 14.59 11.30 5.77
C GLY A 28 15.81 11.78 6.57
N ARG A 29 16.88 12.02 5.84
CA ARG A 29 18.16 12.54 6.38
C ARG A 29 18.93 13.26 5.29
N ASP A 30 19.76 14.19 5.68
CA ASP A 30 20.68 14.87 4.79
C ASP A 30 21.98 14.06 4.61
N VAL A 31 22.45 13.99 3.38
CA VAL A 31 23.66 13.26 2.98
C VAL A 31 24.51 14.14 2.09
N GLN A 32 25.80 14.23 2.42
CA GLN A 32 26.80 14.83 1.53
C GLN A 32 27.14 13.84 0.42
N SER A 33 27.19 14.32 -0.80
CA SER A 33 27.64 13.54 -1.96
C SER A 33 28.50 14.41 -2.89
N ASP A 34 29.42 13.78 -3.57
CA ASP A 34 30.26 14.37 -4.61
C ASP A 34 30.00 13.75 -6.00
N THR A 35 28.92 12.97 -6.09
CA THR A 35 28.49 12.28 -7.30
C THR A 35 27.01 12.58 -7.68
N LEU A 36 26.55 13.80 -7.34
CA LEU A 36 25.15 14.20 -7.61
C LEU A 36 24.87 14.40 -9.11
N SER A 37 25.90 14.72 -9.90
CA SER A 37 25.75 14.93 -11.34
C SER A 37 26.94 14.37 -12.12
N THR A 38 26.64 13.87 -13.32
CA THR A 38 27.64 13.56 -14.37
C THR A 38 27.55 14.56 -15.54
N LEU A 39 26.73 15.59 -15.42
CA LEU A 39 26.52 16.63 -16.44
C LEU A 39 27.45 17.80 -16.15
N PRO A 40 28.28 18.27 -17.13
CA PRO A 40 29.27 19.34 -16.90
C PRO A 40 28.67 20.66 -16.41
N ALA A 41 27.41 20.93 -16.72
CA ALA A 41 26.73 22.17 -16.33
C ALA A 41 26.30 22.21 -14.84
N TYR A 42 26.39 21.09 -14.12
CA TYR A 42 25.91 20.98 -12.75
C TYR A 42 27.03 20.50 -11.80
N ALA A 43 27.14 21.17 -10.65
CA ALA A 43 28.10 20.78 -9.63
C ALA A 43 27.81 19.33 -9.16
N PRO A 44 28.85 18.48 -9.08
CA PRO A 44 28.67 17.10 -8.62
C PRO A 44 28.56 16.98 -7.09
N SER A 45 28.93 18.03 -6.35
CA SER A 45 29.01 17.99 -4.89
C SER A 45 27.91 18.83 -4.25
N GLY A 46 27.36 18.34 -3.14
CA GLY A 46 26.34 19.04 -2.36
C GLY A 46 25.66 18.16 -1.33
N THR A 47 24.75 18.76 -0.57
CA THR A 47 23.87 18.05 0.36
C THR A 47 22.55 17.72 -0.33
N ILE A 48 22.08 16.49 -0.17
CA ILE A 48 20.75 16.05 -0.61
C ILE A 48 20.01 15.40 0.54
N SER A 49 18.68 15.54 0.55
CA SER A 49 17.81 14.81 1.46
C SER A 49 17.39 13.48 0.81
N VAL A 50 17.50 12.38 1.57
CA VAL A 50 17.20 11.03 1.12
C VAL A 50 16.36 10.29 2.16
N ASP A 51 15.74 9.18 1.77
CA ASP A 51 15.05 8.24 2.66
C ASP A 51 13.73 8.78 3.27
N GLN A 52 13.25 9.95 2.86
CA GLN A 52 11.96 10.49 3.24
C GLN A 52 10.81 9.77 2.54
N ILE A 53 9.61 9.87 3.13
CA ILE A 53 8.34 9.53 2.46
C ILE A 53 7.58 10.81 2.13
N TYR A 54 6.97 10.88 0.95
CA TYR A 54 6.02 11.92 0.59
C TYR A 54 4.63 11.53 1.12
N VAL A 55 3.91 12.51 1.63
CA VAL A 55 2.54 12.37 2.15
C VAL A 55 1.65 13.42 1.51
N ARG A 56 0.59 13.01 0.81
CA ARG A 56 -0.53 13.86 0.40
C ARG A 56 -1.71 13.62 1.31
N TYR A 57 -2.45 14.66 1.67
CA TYR A 57 -3.62 14.48 2.53
C TYR A 57 -4.82 15.32 2.11
N GLN A 58 -5.99 14.84 2.50
CA GLN A 58 -7.27 15.52 2.42
C GLN A 58 -8.04 15.28 3.72
N ILE A 59 -8.55 16.38 4.30
CA ILE A 59 -9.32 16.37 5.54
C ILE A 59 -10.76 16.77 5.22
N PRO A 60 -11.75 15.90 5.45
CA PRO A 60 -13.15 16.25 5.24
C PRO A 60 -13.63 17.32 6.27
N VAL A 61 -14.64 18.12 5.90
CA VAL A 61 -15.23 19.12 6.80
C VAL A 61 -15.76 18.47 8.09
N ASN A 62 -16.32 17.28 7.99
CA ASN A 62 -16.88 16.53 9.13
C ASN A 62 -15.92 15.39 9.56
N ALA A 63 -14.66 15.71 9.84
CA ALA A 63 -13.64 14.76 10.27
C ALA A 63 -13.91 14.27 11.70
N GLY A 64 -14.70 13.21 11.87
CA GLY A 64 -14.95 12.56 13.16
C GLY A 64 -14.36 11.17 13.30
N ARG A 65 -13.74 10.65 12.23
CA ARG A 65 -13.16 9.31 12.13
C ARG A 65 -11.64 9.35 12.25
N PRO A 66 -10.98 8.19 12.53
CA PRO A 66 -9.52 8.16 12.66
C PRO A 66 -8.83 8.45 11.33
N PRO A 67 -7.64 9.06 11.34
CA PRO A 67 -6.82 9.22 10.14
C PRO A 67 -6.48 7.86 9.52
N LEU A 68 -6.58 7.77 8.18
CA LEU A 68 -6.18 6.61 7.40
C LEU A 68 -4.89 6.93 6.64
N VAL A 69 -3.90 6.04 6.70
CA VAL A 69 -2.67 6.14 5.91
C VAL A 69 -2.67 5.02 4.88
N LEU A 70 -2.72 5.37 3.59
CA LEU A 70 -2.78 4.45 2.47
C LEU A 70 -1.38 4.22 1.89
N ILE A 71 -0.91 2.97 1.95
CA ILE A 71 0.47 2.57 1.63
C ILE A 71 0.43 1.61 0.44
N HIS A 72 0.98 2.04 -0.70
CA HIS A 72 0.98 1.26 -1.95
C HIS A 72 1.91 0.03 -1.91
N GLY A 73 1.75 -0.88 -2.88
CA GLY A 73 2.57 -2.07 -3.05
C GLY A 73 3.81 -1.89 -3.93
N CYS A 74 4.39 -3.02 -4.34
CA CYS A 74 5.51 -3.10 -5.27
C CYS A 74 5.19 -2.40 -6.58
N CYS A 75 6.23 -1.71 -7.12
CA CYS A 75 6.23 -1.14 -8.47
C CYS A 75 5.15 -0.07 -8.69
N LEU A 76 4.56 0.44 -7.63
CA LEU A 76 3.46 1.40 -7.62
C LEU A 76 3.82 2.64 -6.79
N THR A 77 2.91 3.60 -6.80
CA THR A 77 2.96 4.83 -5.99
C THR A 77 1.59 5.06 -5.35
N GLY A 78 1.39 6.17 -4.66
CA GLY A 78 0.11 6.59 -4.14
C GLY A 78 -1.03 6.60 -5.16
N LYS A 79 -0.71 6.65 -6.47
CA LYS A 79 -1.69 6.52 -7.57
C LYS A 79 -2.57 5.27 -7.45
N THR A 80 -2.08 4.22 -6.81
CA THR A 80 -2.84 2.99 -6.55
C THR A 80 -4.20 3.23 -5.91
N TRP A 81 -4.30 4.25 -5.05
CA TRP A 81 -5.47 4.59 -4.25
C TRP A 81 -6.37 5.65 -4.87
N GLU A 82 -5.88 6.32 -5.92
CA GLU A 82 -6.57 7.38 -6.64
C GLU A 82 -7.50 6.79 -7.71
N THR A 83 -8.04 7.64 -8.59
CA THR A 83 -8.89 7.23 -9.72
C THR A 83 -8.44 5.90 -10.32
N THR A 84 -9.35 4.95 -10.47
CA THR A 84 -9.08 3.62 -11.02
C THR A 84 -8.67 3.69 -12.50
N PRO A 85 -8.06 2.63 -13.07
CA PRO A 85 -7.65 2.63 -14.47
C PRO A 85 -8.79 2.92 -15.47
N ASP A 86 -10.00 2.55 -15.13
CA ASP A 86 -11.23 2.78 -15.93
C ASP A 86 -11.97 4.08 -15.56
N GLY A 87 -11.34 4.97 -14.78
CA GLY A 87 -11.83 6.32 -14.50
C GLY A 87 -12.83 6.45 -13.36
N ARG A 88 -13.10 5.36 -12.60
CA ARG A 88 -13.99 5.41 -11.43
C ARG A 88 -13.27 6.05 -10.23
N MET A 89 -14.05 6.44 -9.21
CA MET A 89 -13.59 6.99 -7.95
C MET A 89 -12.61 6.03 -7.26
N GLY A 90 -11.47 6.55 -6.81
CA GLY A 90 -10.51 5.82 -5.98
C GLY A 90 -10.88 5.82 -4.50
N TRP A 91 -10.18 4.99 -3.74
CA TRP A 91 -10.40 4.91 -2.30
C TRP A 91 -9.98 6.18 -1.56
N ASP A 92 -9.02 6.95 -2.07
CA ASP A 92 -8.59 8.21 -1.46
C ASP A 92 -9.75 9.22 -1.37
N GLU A 93 -10.49 9.42 -2.46
CA GLU A 93 -11.67 10.27 -2.50
C GLU A 93 -12.84 9.65 -1.71
N TYR A 94 -13.09 8.34 -1.93
CA TYR A 94 -14.19 7.65 -1.27
C TYR A 94 -14.12 7.72 0.26
N LEU A 95 -12.95 7.48 0.84
CA LEU A 95 -12.74 7.51 2.28
C LEU A 95 -12.89 8.93 2.85
N VAL A 96 -12.47 9.96 2.11
CA VAL A 96 -12.74 11.37 2.47
C VAL A 96 -14.23 11.64 2.50
N ARG A 97 -15.00 11.19 1.49
CA ARG A 97 -16.48 11.30 1.47
C ARG A 97 -17.13 10.55 2.63
N ARG A 98 -16.50 9.49 3.13
CA ARG A 98 -16.94 8.76 4.33
C ARG A 98 -16.47 9.39 5.65
N GLY A 99 -15.89 10.60 5.63
CA GLY A 99 -15.51 11.38 6.82
C GLY A 99 -14.16 11.02 7.44
N PHE A 100 -13.28 10.29 6.71
CA PHE A 100 -11.94 9.99 7.18
C PHE A 100 -10.90 11.00 6.69
N PRO A 101 -10.12 11.61 7.59
CA PRO A 101 -8.85 12.23 7.20
C PRO A 101 -7.99 11.19 6.47
N THR A 102 -7.69 11.42 5.19
CA THR A 102 -7.03 10.42 4.35
C THR A 102 -5.66 10.91 3.88
N TYR A 103 -4.65 10.10 4.15
CA TYR A 103 -3.25 10.36 3.86
C TYR A 103 -2.75 9.29 2.88
N VAL A 104 -2.32 9.69 1.70
CA VAL A 104 -1.75 8.82 0.67
C VAL A 104 -0.26 9.06 0.61
N ILE A 105 0.55 8.00 0.74
CA ILE A 105 2.00 8.13 0.73
C ILE A 105 2.64 7.57 -0.52
N ASP A 106 3.82 8.10 -0.86
CA ASP A 106 4.82 7.40 -1.66
C ASP A 106 5.91 6.92 -0.70
N GLN A 107 6.21 5.61 -0.73
CA GLN A 107 7.26 5.00 0.09
C GLN A 107 8.64 5.59 -0.24
N ALA A 108 9.60 5.45 0.65
CA ALA A 108 10.98 5.83 0.37
C ALA A 108 11.47 5.21 -0.96
N TRP A 109 12.12 6.02 -1.77
CA TRP A 109 12.63 5.71 -3.10
C TRP A 109 11.55 5.35 -4.14
N ARG A 110 10.31 5.83 -3.92
CA ARG A 110 9.19 5.68 -4.85
C ARG A 110 8.56 7.02 -5.21
N GLY A 111 8.09 7.14 -6.42
CA GLY A 111 7.30 8.29 -6.89
C GLY A 111 7.91 9.62 -6.49
N ARG A 112 7.20 10.39 -5.66
CA ARG A 112 7.62 11.71 -5.17
C ARG A 112 8.66 11.63 -4.03
N SER A 113 8.97 10.43 -3.53
CA SER A 113 10.05 10.15 -2.57
C SER A 113 11.28 9.59 -3.29
N ALA A 114 11.79 10.32 -4.26
CA ALA A 114 12.75 9.83 -5.25
C ALA A 114 14.04 9.22 -4.63
N ALA A 115 14.58 8.22 -5.32
CA ALA A 115 15.89 7.64 -5.02
C ALA A 115 17.02 8.61 -5.39
N SER A 116 18.12 8.56 -4.63
CA SER A 116 19.33 9.31 -4.97
C SER A 116 20.03 8.72 -6.21
N PRO A 117 20.48 9.54 -7.17
CA PRO A 117 21.29 9.08 -8.30
C PRO A 117 22.77 8.87 -7.94
N ALA A 118 23.20 9.20 -6.73
CA ALA A 118 24.62 9.30 -6.36
C ALA A 118 25.40 8.00 -6.65
N GLN A 119 24.86 6.83 -6.29
CA GLN A 119 25.53 5.55 -6.55
C GLN A 119 25.65 5.23 -8.05
N ILE A 120 24.60 5.53 -8.82
CA ILE A 120 24.62 5.34 -10.28
C ILE A 120 25.68 6.25 -10.89
N ASN A 121 25.74 7.48 -10.47
CA ASN A 121 26.72 8.47 -10.95
C ASN A 121 28.15 8.11 -10.52
N ALA A 122 28.35 7.55 -9.32
CA ALA A 122 29.65 7.08 -8.87
C ALA A 122 30.19 5.96 -9.79
N VAL A 123 29.36 5.00 -10.15
CA VAL A 123 29.73 3.97 -11.12
C VAL A 123 30.00 4.56 -12.51
N LYS A 124 29.11 5.44 -13.00
CA LYS A 124 29.27 6.07 -14.32
C LYS A 124 30.56 6.88 -14.44
N THR A 125 31.06 7.44 -13.35
CA THR A 125 32.30 8.23 -13.32
C THR A 125 33.54 7.39 -12.96
N GLY A 126 33.41 6.07 -12.84
CA GLY A 126 34.50 5.16 -12.47
C GLY A 126 34.97 5.24 -11.02
N ARG A 127 34.17 5.89 -10.13
CA ARG A 127 34.47 6.01 -8.70
C ARG A 127 33.96 4.83 -7.86
N ALA A 128 33.09 4.00 -8.44
CA ALA A 128 32.55 2.80 -7.79
C ALA A 128 32.52 1.63 -8.77
N ASP A 129 32.58 0.41 -8.22
CA ASP A 129 32.49 -0.82 -8.98
C ASP A 129 31.11 -0.94 -9.66
N PRO A 130 31.03 -1.32 -10.94
CA PRO A 130 29.74 -1.61 -11.61
C PRO A 130 28.84 -2.61 -10.86
N ASN A 131 29.41 -3.56 -10.12
CA ASN A 131 28.65 -4.50 -9.30
C ASN A 131 27.96 -3.86 -8.08
N SER A 132 28.30 -2.62 -7.74
CA SER A 132 27.68 -1.86 -6.66
C SER A 132 26.43 -1.10 -7.09
N LEU A 133 26.02 -1.20 -8.37
CA LEU A 133 24.77 -0.62 -8.84
C LEU A 133 23.59 -1.18 -8.03
N PRO A 134 22.65 -0.30 -7.62
CA PRO A 134 21.50 -0.74 -6.85
C PRO A 134 20.62 -1.67 -7.68
N ALA A 135 20.17 -2.78 -7.07
CA ALA A 135 19.19 -3.66 -7.69
C ALA A 135 17.85 -2.93 -7.85
N VAL A 136 17.30 -2.98 -9.04
CA VAL A 136 16.02 -2.34 -9.39
C VAL A 136 15.17 -3.32 -10.19
N PHE A 137 13.87 -3.28 -9.94
CA PHE A 137 12.89 -4.13 -10.63
C PHE A 137 11.83 -3.26 -11.30
N SER A 138 11.36 -3.68 -12.47
CA SER A 138 10.18 -3.12 -13.15
C SER A 138 9.19 -4.22 -13.48
N ALA A 139 7.92 -3.99 -13.19
CA ALA A 139 6.87 -4.95 -13.50
C ALA A 139 6.50 -4.88 -14.98
N GLY A 140 6.86 -5.90 -15.74
CA GLY A 140 6.36 -6.10 -17.10
C GLY A 140 4.97 -6.76 -17.08
N ARG A 141 4.15 -6.46 -18.09
CA ARG A 141 2.77 -6.95 -18.18
C ARG A 141 2.66 -8.48 -18.07
N GLU A 142 3.41 -9.17 -18.88
CA GLU A 142 3.32 -10.63 -18.99
C GLU A 142 3.75 -11.34 -17.69
N PRO A 143 4.94 -11.07 -17.12
CA PRO A 143 5.36 -11.72 -15.88
C PRO A 143 4.54 -11.25 -14.65
N ALA A 144 4.01 -10.02 -14.67
CA ALA A 144 3.23 -9.49 -13.57
C ALA A 144 1.75 -9.91 -13.59
N TRP A 145 1.26 -10.48 -14.70
CA TRP A 145 -0.13 -10.91 -14.84
C TRP A 145 -0.59 -11.85 -13.73
N ALA A 146 0.20 -12.92 -13.48
CA ALA A 146 -0.06 -13.85 -12.40
C ALA A 146 0.23 -13.26 -11.00
N ILE A 147 1.12 -12.25 -10.90
CA ILE A 147 1.37 -11.53 -9.64
C ILE A 147 0.13 -10.77 -9.22
N PHE A 148 -0.50 -10.03 -10.15
CA PHE A 148 -1.74 -9.30 -9.90
C PHE A 148 -2.99 -10.17 -9.92
N ARG A 149 -2.85 -11.48 -10.16
CA ARG A 149 -3.93 -12.48 -10.21
C ARG A 149 -5.06 -12.12 -11.17
N PHE A 150 -4.73 -11.55 -12.32
CA PHE A 150 -5.70 -11.38 -13.41
C PHE A 150 -6.04 -12.72 -14.06
N GLY A 151 -5.10 -13.66 -14.03
CA GLY A 151 -5.22 -15.00 -14.55
C GLY A 151 -3.98 -15.83 -14.20
N PRO A 152 -3.96 -17.13 -14.57
CA PRO A 152 -2.82 -18.00 -14.30
C PRO A 152 -1.55 -17.60 -15.08
N GLU A 153 -1.73 -17.06 -16.28
CA GLU A 153 -0.67 -16.57 -17.18
C GLU A 153 -1.27 -15.59 -18.19
N TYR A 154 -0.48 -14.65 -18.70
CA TYR A 154 -0.91 -13.73 -19.75
C TYR A 154 -1.16 -14.48 -21.08
N PRO A 155 -2.25 -14.17 -21.81
CA PRO A 155 -3.35 -13.26 -21.47
C PRO A 155 -4.59 -13.96 -20.87
N LYS A 156 -4.46 -15.17 -20.33
CA LYS A 156 -5.58 -15.91 -19.75
C LYS A 156 -6.14 -15.17 -18.53
N VAL A 157 -7.45 -15.17 -18.36
CA VAL A 157 -8.17 -14.45 -17.31
C VAL A 157 -8.94 -15.44 -16.43
N PHE A 158 -8.96 -15.21 -15.14
CA PHE A 158 -9.82 -15.99 -14.24
C PHE A 158 -11.30 -15.68 -14.49
N PRO A 159 -12.20 -16.70 -14.38
CA PRO A 159 -13.63 -16.48 -14.56
C PRO A 159 -14.20 -15.47 -13.56
N GLY A 160 -15.01 -14.51 -14.03
CA GLY A 160 -15.64 -13.50 -13.14
C GLY A 160 -14.72 -12.41 -12.64
N MET A 161 -13.52 -12.24 -13.24
CA MET A 161 -12.54 -11.22 -12.89
C MET A 161 -13.15 -9.81 -12.79
N GLN A 162 -12.97 -9.18 -11.64
CA GLN A 162 -13.47 -7.83 -11.37
C GLN A 162 -12.51 -6.71 -11.80
N PHE A 163 -11.24 -7.02 -12.06
CA PHE A 163 -10.33 -5.99 -12.55
C PHE A 163 -10.76 -5.49 -13.93
N PRO A 164 -10.76 -4.16 -14.20
CA PRO A 164 -11.18 -3.58 -15.47
C PRO A 164 -10.12 -3.80 -16.57
N LEU A 165 -10.02 -5.02 -17.09
CA LEU A 165 -9.00 -5.43 -18.07
C LEU A 165 -9.06 -4.64 -19.37
N GLU A 166 -10.22 -4.10 -19.71
CA GLU A 166 -10.42 -3.18 -20.84
C GLU A 166 -9.60 -1.88 -20.69
N ALA A 167 -9.33 -1.47 -19.45
CA ALA A 167 -8.52 -0.30 -19.11
C ALA A 167 -7.10 -0.65 -18.64
N GLN A 168 -6.63 -1.87 -18.84
CA GLN A 168 -5.31 -2.32 -18.36
C GLN A 168 -4.15 -1.45 -18.85
N GLY A 169 -4.32 -0.74 -20.01
CA GLY A 169 -3.31 0.18 -20.50
C GLY A 169 -2.97 1.29 -19.49
N GLU A 170 -3.98 1.85 -18.82
CA GLU A 170 -3.78 2.84 -17.77
C GLU A 170 -3.17 2.23 -16.50
N PHE A 171 -3.51 0.99 -16.19
CA PHE A 171 -2.88 0.27 -15.06
C PHE A 171 -1.37 0.10 -15.28
N TRP A 172 -0.93 -0.35 -16.46
CA TRP A 172 0.49 -0.55 -16.72
C TRP A 172 1.30 0.75 -16.71
N LYS A 173 0.67 1.90 -16.98
CA LYS A 173 1.30 3.22 -16.85
C LYS A 173 1.59 3.64 -15.39
N GLN A 174 0.97 3.00 -14.40
CA GLN A 174 1.26 3.25 -12.98
C GLN A 174 2.58 2.63 -12.53
N MET A 175 3.16 1.71 -13.31
CA MET A 175 4.38 1.00 -12.92
C MET A 175 5.57 1.94 -12.88
N VAL A 176 6.25 1.93 -11.75
CA VAL A 176 7.51 2.66 -11.54
C VAL A 176 8.62 1.69 -11.13
N PRO A 177 9.89 2.06 -11.32
CA PRO A 177 11.02 1.25 -10.82
C PRO A 177 10.90 0.97 -9.32
N ASP A 178 11.10 -0.27 -8.95
CA ASP A 178 11.09 -0.75 -7.56
C ASP A 178 12.51 -0.91 -7.04
N TRP A 179 12.86 -0.10 -6.05
CA TRP A 179 14.17 -0.06 -5.43
C TRP A 179 14.22 -0.82 -4.09
N SER A 180 13.18 -1.59 -3.74
CA SER A 180 13.06 -2.21 -2.42
C SER A 180 14.25 -3.11 -2.06
N ALA A 181 14.86 -3.78 -3.05
CA ALA A 181 16.05 -4.61 -2.84
C ALA A 181 17.33 -3.82 -2.55
N ALA A 182 17.32 -2.51 -2.86
CA ALA A 182 18.46 -1.61 -2.65
C ALA A 182 18.26 -0.64 -1.47
N LEU A 183 17.08 -0.65 -0.84
CA LEU A 183 16.81 0.18 0.33
C LEU A 183 17.75 -0.17 1.50
N PRO A 184 18.13 0.84 2.33
CA PRO A 184 18.81 0.59 3.59
C PRO A 184 18.05 -0.38 4.49
N VAL A 185 18.75 -1.07 5.37
CA VAL A 185 18.17 -1.89 6.43
C VAL A 185 18.45 -1.22 7.77
N PRO A 186 17.41 -0.90 8.56
CA PRO A 186 15.98 -1.09 8.31
C PRO A 186 15.44 -0.21 7.17
N ASN A 187 14.33 -0.67 6.52
CA ASN A 187 13.67 0.10 5.46
C ASN A 187 13.20 1.46 5.99
N PRO A 188 13.64 2.59 5.40
CA PRO A 188 13.36 3.94 5.91
C PRO A 188 11.86 4.29 5.93
N THR A 189 11.03 3.61 5.14
CA THR A 189 9.57 3.79 5.19
C THR A 189 9.00 3.43 6.57
N VAL A 190 9.56 2.44 7.26
CA VAL A 190 9.03 1.96 8.55
C VAL A 190 9.14 3.01 9.67
N PRO A 191 10.32 3.59 9.97
CA PRO A 191 10.40 4.68 10.95
C PRO A 191 9.62 5.92 10.54
N ALA A 192 9.55 6.24 9.25
CA ALA A 192 8.73 7.36 8.77
C ALA A 192 7.23 7.13 9.00
N LEU A 193 6.72 5.90 8.84
CA LEU A 193 5.34 5.54 9.19
C LEU A 193 5.08 5.67 10.69
N SER A 194 6.04 5.28 11.54
CA SER A 194 5.93 5.47 12.99
C SER A 194 5.82 6.95 13.36
N GLU A 195 6.68 7.78 12.79
CA GLU A 195 6.65 9.24 12.98
C GLU A 195 5.31 9.83 12.50
N LEU A 196 4.84 9.44 11.32
CA LEU A 196 3.55 9.88 10.77
C LEU A 196 2.40 9.49 11.69
N ALA A 197 2.33 8.25 12.14
CA ALA A 197 1.27 7.77 13.02
C ALA A 197 1.22 8.54 14.35
N LYS A 198 2.37 8.86 14.93
CA LYS A 198 2.48 9.72 16.12
C LYS A 198 2.00 11.16 15.85
N ARG A 199 2.45 11.74 14.73
CA ARG A 199 2.01 13.09 14.31
C ARG A 199 0.50 13.17 14.14
N LEU A 200 -0.15 12.09 13.64
CA LEU A 200 -1.58 11.97 13.46
C LEU A 200 -2.35 11.63 14.76
N LYS A 201 -1.64 11.36 15.87
CA LYS A 201 -2.21 11.03 17.19
C LYS A 201 -3.15 9.82 17.19
N GLY A 202 -2.92 8.86 16.30
CA GLY A 202 -3.66 7.62 16.19
C GLY A 202 -4.19 7.36 14.79
N ALA A 203 -3.42 6.62 13.98
CA ALA A 203 -3.74 6.31 12.59
C ALA A 203 -4.09 4.82 12.39
N VAL A 204 -4.96 4.55 11.42
CA VAL A 204 -5.12 3.21 10.82
C VAL A 204 -4.17 3.13 9.62
N LEU A 205 -3.23 2.20 9.64
CA LEU A 205 -2.33 1.96 8.52
C LEU A 205 -2.95 0.92 7.58
N ILE A 206 -3.23 1.31 6.35
CA ILE A 206 -3.80 0.45 5.30
C ILE A 206 -2.70 0.23 4.25
N SER A 207 -2.18 -0.99 4.19
CA SER A 207 -1.08 -1.36 3.31
C SER A 207 -1.51 -2.36 2.25
N HIS A 208 -0.78 -2.41 1.14
CA HIS A 208 -1.06 -3.31 0.03
C HIS A 208 0.18 -4.09 -0.39
N SER A 209 0.05 -5.41 -0.60
CA SER A 209 1.05 -6.25 -1.26
C SER A 209 2.42 -6.22 -0.57
N GLN A 210 3.46 -5.74 -1.23
CA GLN A 210 4.84 -5.65 -0.72
C GLN A 210 4.91 -4.88 0.62
N SER A 211 4.18 -3.78 0.73
CA SER A 211 4.13 -3.00 1.97
C SER A 211 3.28 -3.64 3.06
N GLY A 212 2.64 -4.78 2.79
CA GLY A 212 1.80 -5.48 3.77
C GLY A 212 2.48 -5.76 5.10
N ILE A 213 3.81 -5.97 5.09
CA ILE A 213 4.61 -6.18 6.31
C ILE A 213 4.96 -4.89 7.05
N TYR A 214 4.94 -3.71 6.40
CA TYR A 214 5.45 -2.48 7.00
C TYR A 214 4.65 -1.99 8.21
N PRO A 215 3.31 -2.03 8.25
CA PRO A 215 2.56 -1.68 9.47
C PRO A 215 2.91 -2.59 10.66
N PHE A 216 3.20 -3.85 10.42
CA PHE A 216 3.64 -4.78 11.46
C PHE A 216 5.03 -4.40 11.98
N GLN A 217 5.97 -4.12 11.08
CA GLN A 217 7.30 -3.64 11.44
C GLN A 217 7.22 -2.28 12.16
N THR A 218 6.29 -1.40 11.77
CA THR A 218 6.03 -0.14 12.46
C THR A 218 5.54 -0.38 13.88
N ALA A 219 4.62 -1.32 14.09
CA ALA A 219 4.13 -1.69 15.42
C ALA A 219 5.23 -2.30 16.29
N ALA A 220 6.10 -3.13 15.71
CA ALA A 220 7.25 -3.71 16.39
C ALA A 220 8.31 -2.67 16.78
N LEU A 221 8.50 -1.63 15.94
CA LEU A 221 9.39 -0.52 16.25
C LEU A 221 8.81 0.39 17.35
N ASP A 222 7.58 0.84 17.17
CA ASP A 222 6.84 1.63 18.15
C ASP A 222 5.36 1.69 17.78
N ARG A 223 4.51 1.06 18.59
CA ARG A 223 3.05 1.04 18.37
C ARG A 223 2.34 2.34 18.76
N THR A 224 3.05 3.29 19.37
CA THR A 224 2.47 4.59 19.75
C THR A 224 1.93 5.31 18.51
N GLY A 225 0.68 5.75 18.56
CA GLY A 225 0.03 6.38 17.41
C GLY A 225 -0.60 5.40 16.43
N LEU A 226 -0.48 4.07 16.61
CA LEU A 226 -1.23 3.09 15.83
C LEU A 226 -2.58 2.81 16.48
N ARG A 227 -3.65 2.86 15.67
CA ARG A 227 -5.00 2.54 16.08
C ARG A 227 -5.45 1.18 15.56
N ALA A 228 -5.07 0.83 14.35
CA ALA A 228 -5.29 -0.47 13.75
C ALA A 228 -4.33 -0.70 12.57
N ILE A 229 -4.20 -1.95 12.17
CA ILE A 229 -3.50 -2.37 10.95
C ILE A 229 -4.51 -3.02 10.00
N VAL A 230 -4.49 -2.63 8.73
CA VAL A 230 -5.20 -3.29 7.65
C VAL A 230 -4.17 -3.67 6.58
N ALA A 231 -3.88 -4.95 6.46
CA ALA A 231 -2.96 -5.49 5.47
C ALA A 231 -3.77 -6.13 4.33
N ILE A 232 -3.85 -5.42 3.20
CA ILE A 232 -4.55 -5.87 2.00
C ILE A 232 -3.57 -6.67 1.14
N GLU A 233 -3.91 -7.93 0.86
CA GLU A 233 -3.13 -8.78 -0.03
C GLU A 233 -1.62 -8.85 0.36
N PRO A 234 -1.26 -8.96 1.65
CA PRO A 234 0.12 -8.80 2.07
C PRO A 234 1.03 -9.86 1.44
N ALA A 235 2.20 -9.40 0.97
CA ALA A 235 3.23 -10.30 0.46
C ALA A 235 3.93 -11.09 1.59
N ALA A 236 3.81 -10.63 2.84
CA ALA A 236 4.26 -11.32 4.03
C ALA A 236 3.49 -10.83 5.26
N CYS A 237 3.34 -11.70 6.23
CA CYS A 237 2.97 -11.39 7.61
C CYS A 237 4.17 -11.75 8.53
N PRO A 238 4.21 -11.27 9.79
CA PRO A 238 5.23 -11.69 10.73
C PRO A 238 5.32 -13.22 10.87
N ASP A 239 6.52 -13.74 11.10
CA ASP A 239 6.77 -15.16 11.33
C ASP A 239 6.68 -15.46 12.83
N PRO A 240 5.65 -16.20 13.31
CA PRO A 240 5.49 -16.45 14.74
C PRO A 240 6.67 -17.20 15.40
N ALA A 241 7.50 -17.85 14.59
CA ALA A 241 8.68 -18.55 15.09
C ALA A 241 9.91 -17.64 15.31
N LYS A 242 9.88 -16.41 14.75
CA LYS A 242 11.02 -15.49 14.74
C LYS A 242 10.71 -14.13 15.32
N ASP A 243 9.46 -13.66 15.13
CA ASP A 243 9.06 -12.30 15.45
C ASP A 243 8.37 -12.25 16.83
N ASP A 244 8.63 -11.17 17.58
CA ASP A 244 7.91 -10.89 18.82
C ASP A 244 6.45 -10.53 18.53
N LEU A 245 5.51 -11.19 19.18
CA LEU A 245 4.07 -10.95 19.02
C LEU A 245 3.49 -9.94 20.05
N ALA A 246 4.26 -9.54 21.05
CA ALA A 246 3.83 -8.59 22.08
C ALA A 246 3.35 -7.23 21.51
N PRO A 247 3.94 -6.67 20.42
CA PRO A 247 3.47 -5.44 19.82
C PRO A 247 2.03 -5.49 19.28
N TYR A 248 1.51 -6.69 19.01
CA TYR A 248 0.19 -6.88 18.39
C TYR A 248 -0.92 -7.15 19.41
N LYS A 249 -0.56 -7.28 20.69
CA LYS A 249 -1.54 -7.46 21.77
C LYS A 249 -2.50 -6.24 21.80
N ASP A 250 -3.80 -6.53 21.85
CA ASP A 250 -4.87 -5.52 21.86
C ASP A 250 -4.94 -4.57 20.66
N LEU A 251 -4.07 -4.71 19.67
CA LEU A 251 -4.12 -3.93 18.42
C LEU A 251 -5.10 -4.61 17.45
N PRO A 252 -6.15 -3.93 16.97
CA PRO A 252 -6.99 -4.47 15.92
C PRO A 252 -6.20 -4.65 14.62
N ILE A 253 -6.25 -5.86 14.07
CA ILE A 253 -5.53 -6.23 12.85
C ILE A 253 -6.50 -6.91 11.90
N LEU A 254 -6.55 -6.44 10.64
CA LEU A 254 -7.23 -7.10 9.55
C LEU A 254 -6.20 -7.50 8.49
N VAL A 255 -6.22 -8.77 8.12
CA VAL A 255 -5.56 -9.28 6.92
C VAL A 255 -6.65 -9.64 5.92
N LEU A 256 -6.64 -9.02 4.76
CA LEU A 256 -7.68 -9.16 3.74
C LEU A 256 -7.09 -9.69 2.43
N PHE A 257 -7.67 -10.76 1.91
CA PHE A 257 -7.32 -11.31 0.61
C PHE A 257 -8.55 -11.35 -0.32
N GLY A 258 -8.33 -11.17 -1.62
CA GLY A 258 -9.33 -11.34 -2.67
C GLY A 258 -9.53 -12.80 -3.06
N ASP A 259 -9.84 -13.01 -4.34
CA ASP A 259 -10.14 -14.33 -4.89
C ASP A 259 -8.90 -15.00 -5.53
N TYR A 260 -9.02 -16.26 -5.94
CA TYR A 260 -8.01 -17.06 -6.66
C TYR A 260 -6.66 -17.22 -5.94
N VAL A 261 -6.60 -16.97 -4.64
CA VAL A 261 -5.35 -17.03 -3.86
C VAL A 261 -4.80 -18.46 -3.84
N ASP A 262 -5.67 -19.45 -3.60
CA ASP A 262 -5.29 -20.86 -3.55
C ASP A 262 -4.86 -21.41 -4.91
N ALA A 263 -5.38 -20.86 -6.01
CA ALA A 263 -4.98 -21.20 -7.36
C ALA A 263 -3.60 -20.61 -7.77
N SER A 264 -3.02 -19.77 -6.94
CA SER A 264 -1.75 -19.11 -7.22
C SER A 264 -0.60 -19.71 -6.43
N PRO A 265 0.38 -20.37 -7.09
CA PRO A 265 1.57 -20.90 -6.42
C PRO A 265 2.37 -19.82 -5.66
N ARG A 266 2.23 -18.56 -6.09
CA ARG A 266 2.85 -17.42 -5.45
C ARG A 266 2.11 -17.00 -4.17
N TRP A 267 0.77 -16.97 -4.18
CA TRP A 267 -0.03 -16.36 -3.11
C TRP A 267 -0.51 -17.35 -2.06
N ALA A 268 -0.75 -18.62 -2.40
CA ALA A 268 -1.18 -19.63 -1.45
C ALA A 268 -0.22 -19.81 -0.26
N PRO A 269 1.13 -19.84 -0.43
CA PRO A 269 2.05 -19.88 0.72
C PRO A 269 1.97 -18.64 1.62
N ARG A 270 1.70 -17.46 1.04
CA ARG A 270 1.57 -16.20 1.79
C ARG A 270 0.30 -16.16 2.62
N LEU A 271 -0.81 -16.61 2.04
CA LEU A 271 -2.06 -16.80 2.79
C LEU A 271 -1.85 -17.75 3.99
N LYS A 272 -1.16 -18.89 3.77
CA LYS A 272 -0.85 -19.85 4.84
C LYS A 272 -0.01 -19.21 5.95
N GLN A 273 1.02 -18.44 5.60
CA GLN A 273 1.85 -17.71 6.56
C GLN A 273 1.02 -16.71 7.36
N CYS A 274 0.17 -15.92 6.70
CA CYS A 274 -0.69 -14.95 7.38
C CYS A 274 -1.73 -15.62 8.29
N ARG A 275 -2.28 -16.77 7.92
CA ARG A 275 -3.15 -17.57 8.80
C ARG A 275 -2.41 -18.02 10.07
N SER A 276 -1.16 -18.48 9.93
CA SER A 276 -0.31 -18.86 11.08
C SER A 276 -0.04 -17.67 11.99
N PHE A 277 0.27 -16.50 11.42
CA PHE A 277 0.46 -15.27 12.19
C PHE A 277 -0.81 -14.88 12.97
N VAL A 278 -1.97 -14.84 12.32
CA VAL A 278 -3.23 -14.44 12.94
C VAL A 278 -3.59 -15.38 14.09
N ALA A 279 -3.42 -16.69 13.90
CA ALA A 279 -3.65 -17.67 14.95
C ALA A 279 -2.73 -17.45 16.15
N ALA A 280 -1.43 -17.26 15.93
CA ALA A 280 -0.44 -17.05 16.99
C ALA A 280 -0.63 -15.70 17.70
N ALA A 281 -0.91 -14.62 16.96
CA ALA A 281 -1.20 -13.30 17.52
C ALA A 281 -2.41 -13.36 18.47
N ASN A 282 -3.48 -14.05 18.07
CA ASN A 282 -4.68 -14.22 18.91
C ASN A 282 -4.42 -15.10 20.13
N ALA A 283 -3.62 -16.15 20.01
CA ALA A 283 -3.18 -16.94 21.14
C ALA A 283 -2.35 -16.14 22.17
N ALA A 284 -1.64 -15.11 21.70
CA ALA A 284 -0.90 -14.15 22.52
C ALA A 284 -1.75 -12.97 23.04
N GLY A 285 -3.09 -13.01 22.89
CA GLY A 285 -4.02 -11.98 23.36
C GLY A 285 -4.25 -10.85 22.35
N GLY A 286 -3.97 -11.08 21.08
CA GLY A 286 -4.25 -10.15 19.99
C GLY A 286 -5.72 -10.11 19.55
N LYS A 287 -6.03 -9.20 18.63
CA LYS A 287 -7.35 -9.00 18.00
C LYS A 287 -7.20 -8.99 16.47
N ALA A 288 -6.64 -10.08 15.93
CA ALA A 288 -6.36 -10.21 14.51
C ALA A 288 -7.46 -11.02 13.81
N GLU A 289 -7.87 -10.56 12.65
CA GLU A 289 -8.83 -11.21 11.75
C GLU A 289 -8.17 -11.43 10.38
N LEU A 290 -8.42 -12.59 9.77
CA LEU A 290 -8.06 -12.84 8.39
C LEU A 290 -9.33 -13.20 7.64
N ILE A 291 -9.60 -12.46 6.56
CA ILE A 291 -10.79 -12.60 5.72
C ILE A 291 -10.35 -12.83 4.28
N LEU A 292 -10.94 -13.85 3.65
CA LEU A 292 -10.96 -13.97 2.20
C LEU A 292 -12.30 -13.42 1.70
N LEU A 293 -12.27 -12.51 0.72
CA LEU A 293 -13.51 -11.92 0.17
C LEU A 293 -14.55 -12.95 -0.27
N PRO A 294 -14.18 -14.10 -0.90
CA PRO A 294 -15.13 -15.16 -1.21
C PRO A 294 -15.86 -15.74 0.01
N GLU A 295 -15.23 -15.79 1.19
CA GLU A 295 -15.85 -16.31 2.43
C GLU A 295 -16.99 -15.41 2.93
N ILE A 296 -17.04 -14.16 2.46
CA ILE A 296 -18.10 -13.19 2.76
C ILE A 296 -18.98 -12.86 1.56
N GLY A 297 -18.92 -13.69 0.49
CA GLY A 297 -19.77 -13.58 -0.69
C GLY A 297 -19.32 -12.53 -1.73
N ILE A 298 -18.10 -12.01 -1.64
CA ILE A 298 -17.52 -11.07 -2.60
C ILE A 298 -16.51 -11.83 -3.47
N HIS A 299 -16.78 -11.95 -4.77
CA HIS A 299 -16.05 -12.83 -5.68
C HIS A 299 -15.42 -12.11 -6.86
N GLY A 300 -14.45 -12.77 -7.49
CA GLY A 300 -13.80 -12.33 -8.71
C GLY A 300 -12.70 -11.28 -8.50
N ASN A 301 -12.30 -11.02 -7.27
CA ASN A 301 -11.37 -9.94 -6.95
C ASN A 301 -9.92 -10.32 -7.22
N SER A 302 -9.25 -9.42 -7.92
CA SER A 302 -7.82 -9.50 -8.25
C SER A 302 -6.94 -9.21 -7.03
N HIS A 303 -5.63 -9.12 -7.25
CA HIS A 303 -4.70 -8.59 -6.25
C HIS A 303 -4.88 -7.08 -6.01
N MET A 304 -5.60 -6.39 -6.91
CA MET A 304 -5.80 -4.92 -6.89
C MET A 304 -7.22 -4.56 -6.42
N LEU A 305 -7.61 -5.02 -5.21
CA LEU A 305 -8.96 -4.85 -4.65
C LEU A 305 -9.49 -3.42 -4.77
N MET A 306 -8.60 -2.43 -4.57
CA MET A 306 -8.93 -1.00 -4.62
C MET A 306 -9.16 -0.48 -6.04
N GLN A 307 -8.88 -1.28 -7.07
CA GLN A 307 -9.08 -0.91 -8.47
C GLN A 307 -10.08 -1.82 -9.19
N ASP A 308 -10.54 -2.90 -8.56
CA ASP A 308 -11.56 -3.80 -9.08
C ASP A 308 -12.90 -3.08 -9.29
N LYS A 309 -13.77 -3.60 -10.17
CA LYS A 309 -15.07 -2.96 -10.51
C LYS A 309 -16.00 -2.80 -9.31
N ASN A 310 -15.88 -3.68 -8.33
CA ASN A 310 -16.60 -3.65 -7.05
C ASN A 310 -15.78 -3.03 -5.90
N SER A 311 -14.74 -2.25 -6.20
CA SER A 311 -13.81 -1.71 -5.21
C SER A 311 -14.49 -0.89 -4.10
N LEU A 312 -15.58 -0.17 -4.42
CA LEU A 312 -16.30 0.64 -3.44
C LEU A 312 -17.15 -0.21 -2.48
N ASP A 313 -17.68 -1.37 -2.93
CA ASP A 313 -18.37 -2.32 -2.03
C ASP A 313 -17.38 -2.89 -1.00
N ILE A 314 -16.14 -3.17 -1.43
CA ILE A 314 -15.07 -3.62 -0.54
C ILE A 314 -14.67 -2.48 0.43
N ALA A 315 -14.57 -1.25 -0.07
CA ALA A 315 -14.28 -0.08 0.77
C ALA A 315 -15.37 0.15 1.82
N ASP A 316 -16.64 -0.02 1.48
CA ASP A 316 -17.77 0.07 2.40
C ASP A 316 -17.70 -0.99 3.51
N TRP A 317 -17.41 -2.23 3.13
CA TRP A 317 -17.21 -3.30 4.09
C TRP A 317 -16.04 -2.99 5.05
N LEU A 318 -14.91 -2.50 4.49
CA LEU A 318 -13.74 -2.09 5.27
C LEU A 318 -14.05 -0.93 6.23
N VAL A 319 -14.81 0.07 5.78
CA VAL A 319 -15.31 1.17 6.63
C VAL A 319 -16.09 0.61 7.81
N GLY A 320 -17.01 -0.33 7.58
CA GLY A 320 -17.76 -0.99 8.63
C GLY A 320 -16.88 -1.74 9.63
N TRP A 321 -15.78 -2.36 9.18
CA TRP A 321 -14.80 -3.01 10.04
C TRP A 321 -14.04 -1.98 10.89
N ILE A 322 -13.57 -0.88 10.28
CA ILE A 322 -12.84 0.19 10.99
C ILE A 322 -13.73 0.83 12.06
N ASP A 323 -14.99 1.14 11.74
CA ASP A 323 -15.94 1.74 12.69
C ASP A 323 -16.16 0.86 13.93
N LYS A 324 -16.15 -0.46 13.76
CA LYS A 324 -16.31 -1.42 14.87
C LYS A 324 -15.05 -1.63 15.69
N ARG A 325 -13.87 -1.66 15.04
CA ARG A 325 -12.61 -2.09 15.66
C ARG A 325 -11.68 -0.95 16.06
N ALA A 326 -11.77 0.18 15.36
CA ALA A 326 -10.91 1.35 15.56
C ALA A 326 -11.72 2.66 15.49
N PRO A 327 -12.79 2.81 16.29
CA PRO A 327 -13.66 3.98 16.22
C PRO A 327 -12.88 5.28 16.44
N GLY A 328 -13.42 6.40 15.94
CA GLY A 328 -12.92 7.73 16.24
C GLY A 328 -12.89 8.01 17.76
N LYS A 329 -12.19 9.05 18.18
CA LYS A 329 -12.33 9.54 19.56
C LYS A 329 -13.71 10.19 19.66
N SER A 330 -14.50 9.73 20.62
CA SER A 330 -15.74 10.38 21.05
C SER A 330 -15.45 11.77 21.61
#